data_5366cbe15442ff255ebb7e636200850a
#
_entry.id   5366cbe15442ff255ebb7e636200850a
#
_cell.length_a   1.000
_cell.length_b   1.000
_cell.length_c   1.000
_cell.angle_alpha   90.00
_cell.angle_beta   90.00
_cell.angle_gamma   90.00
#
_symmetry.space_group_name_H-M   'P 1'
#
loop_
_entity.id
_entity.type
_entity.pdbx_description
1 polymer ?
#
loop_
_entity_poly.entity_id
_entity_poly.type
_entity_poly.pdbx_seq_one_letter_code
_entity_poly.pdbx_strand_id
1 'polypeptide(L)'
;TDPMKLLTHLGDVHGSDAVNGMAGLMAWSQAPTRALGRFEAGTPPKTIDEMYACATNEFERSTIDDMLFGSVSDVLDRYFPDREKHGALRGSMTVLAVNTIYRGPATPGSAAALAFGLGIPSGDFVQMKKLRGGIGALTSHLCELFESHGGEIRLRTKVIEVLVADGRVSGVRTEPGDTVTAPIVVSAIAPDVTLTELIDPAALPADIRERYSHIDHRGSYLQMHFALDQTPTFAAPYEALNDPAMQASMGIFCTPEEVQQQWEDCRRGIVPADPTVVLQIPSLHDPDLAPEGKHAASAFAMWFPIEGGGAYGQRKVEMGQRVIDKITRLAPNFEGSIIRHTTFTPRHMGTMFGAPGGDYCHGLLHPDQIGPNRPGPKGFVGQPIPLDGLYLGSAGCHGGPGITFIPGYNAAHQALVDAGR
;
A
#
# COMPACT_ATOMS: atom_id res chain seq x y z
N THR A 1 -6.79 -5.38 -20.07
CA THR A 1 -6.26 -6.72 -20.45
C THR A 1 -7.40 -7.72 -20.47
N ASP A 2 -7.50 -8.52 -21.52
CA ASP A 2 -8.50 -9.57 -21.65
C ASP A 2 -8.09 -10.76 -20.73
N PRO A 3 -8.94 -11.20 -19.77
CA PRO A 3 -8.60 -12.31 -18.88
C PRO A 3 -8.25 -13.60 -19.60
N MET A 4 -8.90 -13.89 -20.73
CA MET A 4 -8.59 -15.07 -21.55
C MET A 4 -7.21 -15.00 -22.19
N LYS A 5 -6.80 -13.81 -22.66
CA LYS A 5 -5.44 -13.61 -23.17
C LYS A 5 -4.39 -13.77 -22.07
N LEU A 6 -4.68 -13.31 -20.85
CA LEU A 6 -3.78 -13.50 -19.73
C LEU A 6 -3.61 -14.98 -19.39
N LEU A 7 -4.69 -15.75 -19.32
CA LEU A 7 -4.63 -17.20 -19.05
C LEU A 7 -3.92 -17.96 -20.19
N THR A 8 -4.19 -17.59 -21.45
CA THR A 8 -3.50 -18.19 -22.60
C THR A 8 -2.00 -17.92 -22.51
N HIS A 9 -1.60 -16.66 -22.31
CA HIS A 9 -0.19 -16.30 -22.15
C HIS A 9 0.48 -17.01 -20.96
N LEU A 10 -0.23 -17.12 -19.84
CA LEU A 10 0.27 -17.88 -18.68
C LEU A 10 0.53 -19.35 -19.02
N GLY A 11 -0.39 -19.97 -19.77
CA GLY A 11 -0.23 -21.34 -20.26
C GLY A 11 0.91 -21.51 -21.26
N ASP A 12 1.06 -20.58 -22.19
CA ASP A 12 2.11 -20.59 -23.21
C ASP A 12 3.52 -20.42 -22.61
N VAL A 13 3.66 -19.55 -21.60
CA VAL A 13 4.97 -19.22 -20.98
C VAL A 13 5.33 -20.20 -19.87
N HIS A 14 4.38 -20.54 -19.00
CA HIS A 14 4.64 -21.30 -17.78
C HIS A 14 3.99 -22.69 -17.74
N GLY A 15 3.21 -23.04 -18.79
CA GLY A 15 2.55 -24.34 -18.90
C GLY A 15 1.18 -24.41 -18.21
N SER A 16 0.46 -25.51 -18.47
CA SER A 16 -0.88 -25.74 -17.95
C SER A 16 -0.93 -25.89 -16.42
N ASP A 17 0.15 -26.33 -15.81
CA ASP A 17 0.31 -26.40 -14.34
C ASP A 17 0.27 -25.01 -13.69
N ALA A 18 0.83 -23.99 -14.33
CA ALA A 18 0.73 -22.61 -13.87
C ALA A 18 -0.71 -22.06 -13.95
N VAL A 19 -1.46 -22.44 -14.99
CA VAL A 19 -2.89 -22.08 -15.12
C VAL A 19 -3.69 -22.73 -14.01
N ASN A 20 -3.45 -24.00 -13.73
CA ASN A 20 -4.10 -24.74 -12.64
C ASN A 20 -3.71 -24.14 -11.26
N GLY A 21 -2.44 -23.81 -11.07
CA GLY A 21 -1.94 -23.15 -9.86
C GLY A 21 -2.61 -21.81 -9.63
N MET A 22 -2.76 -20.99 -10.68
CA MET A 22 -3.46 -19.72 -10.59
C MET A 22 -4.93 -19.88 -10.23
N ALA A 23 -5.62 -20.86 -10.84
CA ALA A 23 -7.00 -21.17 -10.48
C ALA A 23 -7.12 -21.60 -9.01
N GLY A 24 -6.20 -22.43 -8.52
CA GLY A 24 -6.13 -22.84 -7.11
C GLY A 24 -5.86 -21.67 -6.17
N LEU A 25 -4.94 -20.78 -6.51
CA LEU A 25 -4.64 -19.56 -5.75
C LEU A 25 -5.86 -18.61 -5.69
N MET A 26 -6.58 -18.47 -6.79
CA MET A 26 -7.82 -17.68 -6.82
C MET A 26 -8.90 -18.31 -5.94
N ALA A 27 -9.06 -19.64 -5.97
CA ALA A 27 -9.97 -20.36 -5.07
C ALA A 27 -9.55 -20.19 -3.59
N TRP A 28 -8.26 -20.29 -3.30
CA TRP A 28 -7.71 -20.05 -1.96
C TRP A 28 -8.07 -18.64 -1.45
N SER A 29 -8.02 -17.63 -2.29
CA SER A 29 -8.23 -16.23 -1.87
C SER A 29 -9.70 -15.90 -1.55
N GLN A 30 -10.68 -16.72 -1.93
CA GLN A 30 -12.10 -16.36 -1.84
C GLN A 30 -12.58 -16.14 -0.40
N ALA A 31 -12.38 -17.10 0.50
CA ALA A 31 -12.81 -16.95 1.89
C ALA A 31 -11.96 -15.91 2.65
N PRO A 32 -10.62 -15.88 2.53
CA PRO A 32 -9.79 -14.77 3.04
C PRO A 32 -10.28 -13.39 2.63
N THR A 33 -10.63 -13.18 1.36
CA THR A 33 -11.15 -11.91 0.87
C THR A 33 -12.47 -11.51 1.52
N ARG A 34 -13.42 -12.47 1.63
CA ARG A 34 -14.68 -12.24 2.35
C ARG A 34 -14.44 -11.95 3.83
N ALA A 35 -13.51 -12.69 4.46
CA ALA A 35 -13.15 -12.50 5.86
C ALA A 35 -12.58 -11.09 6.12
N LEU A 36 -11.72 -10.61 5.23
CA LEU A 36 -11.14 -9.25 5.35
C LEU A 36 -12.18 -8.15 5.15
N GLY A 37 -13.23 -8.34 4.34
CA GLY A 37 -14.31 -7.38 4.10
C GLY A 37 -13.83 -6.01 3.59
N ARG A 38 -12.67 -5.97 2.92
CA ARG A 38 -11.97 -4.73 2.56
C ARG A 38 -12.79 -3.73 1.77
N PHE A 39 -13.68 -4.23 0.90
CA PHE A 39 -14.51 -3.40 0.01
C PHE A 39 -15.96 -3.28 0.47
N GLU A 40 -16.26 -3.71 1.67
CA GLU A 40 -17.59 -3.60 2.27
C GLU A 40 -17.74 -2.23 2.93
N ALA A 41 -18.24 -1.24 2.15
CA ALA A 41 -18.48 0.11 2.66
C ALA A 41 -19.64 0.13 3.67
N GLY A 42 -19.50 0.94 4.72
CA GLY A 42 -20.54 1.09 5.76
C GLY A 42 -20.55 -0.06 6.79
N THR A 43 -19.63 -1.03 6.70
CA THR A 43 -19.54 -2.14 7.65
C THR A 43 -18.35 -1.98 8.59
N PRO A 44 -18.44 -2.41 9.86
CA PRO A 44 -17.30 -2.46 10.76
C PRO A 44 -16.34 -3.59 10.36
N PRO A 45 -15.08 -3.55 10.85
CA PRO A 45 -14.20 -4.70 10.72
C PRO A 45 -14.79 -5.92 11.42
N LYS A 46 -14.63 -7.09 10.81
CA LYS A 46 -15.12 -8.37 11.36
C LYS A 46 -14.27 -8.80 12.56
N THR A 47 -14.91 -9.38 13.56
CA THR A 47 -14.23 -10.15 14.63
C THR A 47 -13.61 -11.43 14.06
N ILE A 48 -12.74 -12.09 14.84
CA ILE A 48 -12.15 -13.37 14.41
C ILE A 48 -13.22 -14.42 14.14
N ASP A 49 -14.24 -14.51 15.00
CA ASP A 49 -15.34 -15.47 14.83
C ASP A 49 -16.15 -15.17 13.55
N GLU A 50 -16.42 -13.90 13.26
CA GLU A 50 -17.08 -13.49 12.03
C GLU A 50 -16.22 -13.75 10.79
N MET A 51 -14.88 -13.61 10.89
CA MET A 51 -13.98 -13.98 9.80
C MET A 51 -14.09 -15.49 9.48
N TYR A 52 -14.07 -16.35 10.50
CA TYR A 52 -14.25 -17.80 10.32
C TYR A 52 -15.66 -18.16 9.85
N ALA A 53 -16.69 -17.42 10.24
CA ALA A 53 -18.05 -17.60 9.76
C ALA A 53 -18.23 -17.31 8.25
N CYS A 54 -17.26 -16.63 7.62
CA CYS A 54 -17.24 -16.46 6.16
C CYS A 54 -16.94 -17.75 5.39
N ALA A 55 -16.41 -18.78 6.05
CA ALA A 55 -16.10 -20.07 5.42
C ALA A 55 -17.37 -20.93 5.33
N THR A 56 -17.63 -21.51 4.14
CA THR A 56 -18.79 -22.37 3.87
C THR A 56 -18.47 -23.86 3.91
N ASN A 57 -17.19 -24.22 3.98
CA ASN A 57 -16.69 -25.60 4.03
C ASN A 57 -15.30 -25.66 4.65
N GLU A 58 -14.79 -26.87 4.88
CA GLU A 58 -13.49 -27.13 5.52
C GLU A 58 -12.32 -26.55 4.73
N PHE A 59 -12.34 -26.62 3.39
CA PHE A 59 -11.31 -26.04 2.55
C PHE A 59 -11.24 -24.51 2.76
N GLU A 60 -12.36 -23.82 2.70
CA GLU A 60 -12.41 -22.37 2.94
C GLU A 60 -11.97 -22.00 4.36
N ARG A 61 -12.31 -22.83 5.36
CA ARG A 61 -11.84 -22.64 6.73
C ARG A 61 -10.32 -22.73 6.81
N SER A 62 -9.71 -23.74 6.17
CA SER A 62 -8.25 -23.88 6.13
C SER A 62 -7.55 -22.73 5.40
N THR A 63 -8.20 -22.07 4.42
CA THR A 63 -7.62 -20.89 3.76
C THR A 63 -7.63 -19.65 4.65
N ILE A 64 -8.56 -19.53 5.59
CA ILE A 64 -8.54 -18.49 6.62
C ILE A 64 -7.40 -18.75 7.62
N ASP A 65 -7.17 -20.01 8.02
CA ASP A 65 -6.01 -20.38 8.85
C ASP A 65 -4.70 -20.04 8.13
N ASP A 66 -4.56 -20.41 6.85
CA ASP A 66 -3.41 -20.02 6.02
C ASP A 66 -3.19 -18.50 5.99
N MET A 67 -4.26 -17.73 5.80
CA MET A 67 -4.18 -16.27 5.80
C MET A 67 -3.66 -15.72 7.12
N LEU A 68 -4.15 -16.22 8.25
CA LEU A 68 -3.78 -15.68 9.57
C LEU A 68 -2.41 -16.16 10.05
N PHE A 69 -2.02 -17.40 9.74
CA PHE A 69 -0.85 -18.04 10.32
C PHE A 69 0.21 -18.48 9.30
N GLY A 70 -0.17 -18.67 8.05
CA GLY A 70 0.71 -19.12 6.98
C GLY A 70 1.61 -18.03 6.42
N SER A 71 2.57 -18.43 5.60
CA SER A 71 3.44 -17.52 4.86
C SER A 71 3.07 -17.45 3.37
N VAL A 72 3.50 -16.38 2.69
CA VAL A 72 3.40 -16.26 1.23
C VAL A 72 4.10 -17.46 0.57
N SER A 73 5.27 -17.84 1.08
CA SER A 73 6.04 -18.96 0.52
C SER A 73 5.28 -20.27 0.61
N ASP A 74 4.61 -20.57 1.74
CA ASP A 74 3.81 -21.80 1.90
C ASP A 74 2.66 -21.86 0.89
N VAL A 75 1.96 -20.75 0.68
CA VAL A 75 0.88 -20.66 -0.30
C VAL A 75 1.41 -20.84 -1.71
N LEU A 76 2.53 -20.19 -2.05
CA LEU A 76 3.13 -20.30 -3.38
C LEU A 76 3.73 -21.70 -3.64
N ASP A 77 4.29 -22.36 -2.65
CA ASP A 77 4.81 -23.74 -2.77
C ASP A 77 3.68 -24.74 -3.04
N ARG A 78 2.49 -24.49 -2.49
CA ARG A 78 1.30 -25.32 -2.73
C ARG A 78 0.77 -25.20 -4.17
N TYR A 79 0.71 -24.00 -4.71
CA TYR A 79 0.08 -23.74 -6.02
C TYR A 79 1.08 -23.65 -7.17
N PHE A 80 2.34 -23.35 -6.90
CA PHE A 80 3.42 -23.23 -7.87
C PHE A 80 4.70 -23.92 -7.38
N PRO A 81 4.66 -25.28 -7.22
CA PRO A 81 5.74 -26.04 -6.58
C PRO A 81 7.05 -26.04 -7.36
N ASP A 82 7.00 -25.89 -8.67
CA ASP A 82 8.20 -25.78 -9.52
C ASP A 82 8.78 -24.37 -9.42
N ARG A 83 9.74 -24.19 -8.52
CA ARG A 83 10.33 -22.89 -8.20
C ARG A 83 11.15 -22.30 -9.35
N GLU A 84 11.78 -23.15 -10.16
CA GLU A 84 12.58 -22.70 -11.32
C GLU A 84 11.65 -22.23 -12.45
N LYS A 85 10.74 -23.10 -12.87
CA LYS A 85 9.79 -22.83 -13.96
C LYS A 85 8.86 -21.66 -13.66
N HIS A 86 8.39 -21.53 -12.44
CA HIS A 86 7.43 -20.50 -12.02
C HIS A 86 8.07 -19.31 -11.28
N GLY A 87 9.39 -19.17 -11.31
CA GLY A 87 10.12 -18.17 -10.53
C GLY A 87 9.61 -16.74 -10.73
N ALA A 88 9.40 -16.32 -11.98
CA ALA A 88 8.89 -14.98 -12.32
C ALA A 88 7.45 -14.77 -11.80
N LEU A 89 6.57 -15.77 -11.93
CA LEU A 89 5.20 -15.72 -11.45
C LEU A 89 5.16 -15.67 -9.91
N ARG A 90 5.93 -16.52 -9.25
CA ARG A 90 6.08 -16.53 -7.79
C ARG A 90 6.62 -15.19 -7.28
N GLY A 91 7.63 -14.61 -7.95
CA GLY A 91 8.18 -13.30 -7.63
C GLY A 91 7.13 -12.20 -7.71
N SER A 92 6.31 -12.18 -8.77
CA SER A 92 5.25 -11.18 -8.95
C SER A 92 4.18 -11.26 -7.84
N MET A 93 3.76 -12.48 -7.47
CA MET A 93 2.81 -12.69 -6.37
C MET A 93 3.41 -12.31 -5.01
N THR A 94 4.69 -12.60 -4.81
CA THR A 94 5.42 -12.19 -3.60
C THR A 94 5.41 -10.67 -3.45
N VAL A 95 5.74 -9.92 -4.50
CA VAL A 95 5.77 -8.46 -4.46
C VAL A 95 4.39 -7.88 -4.20
N LEU A 96 3.35 -8.43 -4.81
CA LEU A 96 1.97 -8.04 -4.54
C LEU A 96 1.62 -8.14 -3.04
N ALA A 97 2.13 -9.17 -2.37
CA ALA A 97 1.90 -9.39 -0.95
C ALA A 97 2.75 -8.46 -0.08
N VAL A 98 4.07 -8.54 -0.21
CA VAL A 98 4.97 -7.98 0.81
C VAL A 98 5.18 -6.47 0.72
N ASN A 99 4.64 -5.78 -0.29
CA ASN A 99 4.76 -4.33 -0.43
C ASN A 99 4.01 -3.54 0.66
N THR A 100 3.12 -4.16 1.39
CA THR A 100 2.29 -3.53 2.43
C THR A 100 2.60 -4.00 3.85
N ILE A 101 3.62 -4.84 4.02
CA ILE A 101 4.04 -5.38 5.33
C ILE A 101 5.55 -5.26 5.51
N TYR A 102 6.01 -5.33 6.76
CA TYR A 102 7.43 -5.44 7.08
C TYR A 102 7.78 -6.87 7.50
N ARG A 103 7.39 -7.83 6.64
CA ARG A 103 7.68 -9.26 6.83
C ARG A 103 8.12 -9.87 5.50
N GLY A 104 9.17 -10.68 5.53
CA GLY A 104 9.60 -11.43 4.36
C GLY A 104 8.58 -12.50 3.97
N PRO A 105 8.58 -12.99 2.71
CA PRO A 105 7.58 -13.92 2.21
C PRO A 105 7.55 -15.28 2.92
N ALA A 106 8.64 -15.70 3.57
CA ALA A 106 8.70 -16.92 4.37
C ALA A 106 8.31 -16.70 5.86
N THR A 107 7.91 -15.48 6.24
CA THR A 107 7.54 -15.19 7.63
C THR A 107 6.08 -15.57 7.88
N PRO A 108 5.77 -16.30 8.98
CA PRO A 108 4.38 -16.61 9.36
C PRO A 108 3.51 -15.34 9.45
N GLY A 109 2.28 -15.44 8.97
CA GLY A 109 1.32 -14.33 8.89
C GLY A 109 1.51 -13.43 7.66
N SER A 110 2.53 -13.63 6.82
CA SER A 110 2.70 -12.83 5.59
C SER A 110 1.62 -13.13 4.54
N ALA A 111 0.98 -14.31 4.57
CA ALA A 111 -0.10 -14.66 3.65
C ALA A 111 -1.32 -13.75 3.76
N ALA A 112 -1.53 -13.06 4.90
CA ALA A 112 -2.59 -12.08 5.06
C ALA A 112 -2.50 -10.94 4.02
N ALA A 113 -1.28 -10.48 3.73
CA ALA A 113 -1.06 -9.43 2.74
C ALA A 113 -1.25 -9.94 1.30
N LEU A 114 -0.98 -11.21 1.03
CA LEU A 114 -1.31 -11.84 -0.26
C LEU A 114 -2.83 -11.89 -0.45
N ALA A 115 -3.59 -12.34 0.55
CA ALA A 115 -5.04 -12.32 0.52
C ALA A 115 -5.61 -10.90 0.32
N PHE A 116 -5.02 -9.92 0.99
CA PHE A 116 -5.38 -8.51 0.84
C PHE A 116 -5.12 -8.00 -0.59
N GLY A 117 -3.98 -8.34 -1.19
CA GLY A 117 -3.63 -7.96 -2.56
C GLY A 117 -4.51 -8.62 -3.61
N LEU A 118 -4.80 -9.92 -3.46
CA LEU A 118 -5.68 -10.68 -4.35
C LEU A 118 -7.16 -10.32 -4.21
N GLY A 119 -7.56 -9.73 -3.08
CA GLY A 119 -8.93 -9.32 -2.79
C GLY A 119 -9.43 -8.12 -3.59
N ILE A 120 -8.68 -7.62 -4.57
CA ILE A 120 -9.16 -6.59 -5.49
C ILE A 120 -10.28 -7.20 -6.34
N PRO A 121 -11.45 -6.54 -6.48
CA PRO A 121 -12.56 -7.08 -7.24
C PRO A 121 -12.16 -7.54 -8.64
N SER A 122 -12.64 -8.72 -9.02
CA SER A 122 -12.31 -9.33 -10.31
C SER A 122 -12.67 -8.39 -11.46
N GLY A 123 -11.73 -8.17 -12.37
CA GLY A 123 -11.84 -7.22 -13.48
C GLY A 123 -11.00 -5.97 -13.28
N ASP A 124 -10.88 -5.42 -12.08
CA ASP A 124 -10.10 -4.20 -11.85
C ASP A 124 -8.60 -4.48 -11.78
N PHE A 125 -8.19 -5.64 -11.27
CA PHE A 125 -6.78 -6.06 -11.28
C PHE A 125 -6.24 -6.27 -12.70
N VAL A 126 -7.08 -6.79 -13.59
CA VAL A 126 -6.73 -7.06 -15.00
C VAL A 126 -6.99 -5.83 -15.89
N GLN A 127 -7.83 -4.90 -15.45
CA GLN A 127 -8.21 -3.69 -16.18
C GLN A 127 -7.68 -2.43 -15.50
N MET A 128 -6.41 -2.39 -15.13
CA MET A 128 -5.82 -1.17 -14.55
C MET A 128 -6.03 0.02 -15.48
N LYS A 129 -6.86 0.97 -15.04
CA LYS A 129 -7.08 2.24 -15.73
C LYS A 129 -6.12 3.27 -15.18
N LYS A 130 -5.57 4.08 -16.05
CA LYS A 130 -4.73 5.23 -15.68
C LYS A 130 -5.55 6.50 -15.82
N LEU A 131 -5.40 7.41 -14.88
CA LEU A 131 -6.05 8.72 -14.94
C LEU A 131 -5.26 9.64 -15.89
N ARG A 132 -5.96 10.33 -16.77
CA ARG A 132 -5.39 11.39 -17.59
C ARG A 132 -4.94 12.55 -16.70
N GLY A 133 -3.74 13.09 -16.94
CA GLY A 133 -3.12 14.08 -16.06
C GLY A 133 -2.43 13.51 -14.82
N GLY A 134 -2.35 12.16 -14.72
CA GLY A 134 -1.73 11.45 -13.60
C GLY A 134 -2.65 11.34 -12.38
N ILE A 135 -2.14 10.68 -11.31
CA ILE A 135 -2.92 10.43 -10.09
C ILE A 135 -3.30 11.73 -9.35
N GLY A 136 -2.52 12.79 -9.51
CA GLY A 136 -2.82 14.11 -8.93
C GLY A 136 -4.14 14.70 -9.44
N ALA A 137 -4.55 14.39 -10.66
CA ALA A 137 -5.83 14.84 -11.21
C ALA A 137 -7.02 14.35 -10.38
N LEU A 138 -6.95 13.15 -9.80
CA LEU A 138 -7.98 12.64 -8.90
C LEU A 138 -8.15 13.52 -7.67
N THR A 139 -7.04 13.89 -7.03
CA THR A 139 -7.06 14.78 -5.86
C THR A 139 -7.62 16.15 -6.22
N SER A 140 -7.22 16.72 -7.36
CA SER A 140 -7.73 18.02 -7.82
C SER A 140 -9.24 17.98 -8.03
N HIS A 141 -9.76 16.95 -8.69
CA HIS A 141 -11.20 16.81 -8.90
C HIS A 141 -11.99 16.61 -7.61
N LEU A 142 -11.43 15.88 -6.63
CA LEU A 142 -12.06 15.75 -5.31
C LEU A 142 -12.08 17.08 -4.55
N CYS A 143 -11.02 17.89 -4.65
CA CYS A 143 -10.99 19.24 -4.08
C CYS A 143 -12.06 20.13 -4.73
N GLU A 144 -12.13 20.18 -6.06
CA GLU A 144 -13.14 20.93 -6.81
C GLU A 144 -14.57 20.51 -6.43
N LEU A 145 -14.81 19.21 -6.32
CA LEU A 145 -16.10 18.67 -5.90
C LEU A 145 -16.45 19.11 -4.47
N PHE A 146 -15.50 19.01 -3.54
CA PHE A 146 -15.69 19.44 -2.15
C PHE A 146 -16.03 20.93 -2.06
N GLU A 147 -15.28 21.78 -2.76
CA GLU A 147 -15.53 23.23 -2.80
C GLU A 147 -16.87 23.58 -3.46
N SER A 148 -17.28 22.84 -4.50
CA SER A 148 -18.60 23.03 -5.17
C SER A 148 -19.78 22.76 -4.24
N HIS A 149 -19.56 21.99 -3.17
CA HIS A 149 -20.54 21.73 -2.12
C HIS A 149 -20.40 22.68 -0.91
N GLY A 150 -19.61 23.74 -1.04
CA GLY A 150 -19.42 24.75 0.01
C GLY A 150 -18.32 24.39 1.02
N GLY A 151 -17.50 23.38 0.72
CA GLY A 151 -16.33 23.05 1.54
C GLY A 151 -15.22 24.11 1.42
N GLU A 152 -14.44 24.31 2.47
CA GLU A 152 -13.29 25.21 2.51
C GLU A 152 -12.00 24.40 2.69
N ILE A 153 -11.00 24.61 1.81
CA ILE A 153 -9.68 23.97 1.89
C ILE A 153 -8.67 24.99 2.39
N ARG A 154 -8.03 24.70 3.52
CA ARG A 154 -6.96 25.51 4.11
C ARG A 154 -5.61 24.84 3.94
N LEU A 155 -4.82 25.30 2.99
CA LEU A 155 -3.45 24.83 2.76
C LEU A 155 -2.47 25.48 3.75
N ARG A 156 -1.33 24.82 3.98
CA ARG A 156 -0.28 25.27 4.91
C ARG A 156 -0.80 25.50 6.32
N THR A 157 -1.82 24.75 6.72
CA THR A 157 -2.50 24.87 8.01
C THR A 157 -2.35 23.55 8.75
N LYS A 158 -1.24 23.40 9.47
CA LYS A 158 -0.97 22.19 10.24
C LYS A 158 -1.85 22.16 11.48
N VAL A 159 -2.61 21.08 11.67
CA VAL A 159 -3.31 20.80 12.93
C VAL A 159 -2.29 20.27 13.93
N ILE A 160 -2.27 20.85 15.12
CA ILE A 160 -1.34 20.50 16.21
C ILE A 160 -2.06 19.93 17.43
N GLU A 161 -3.39 20.08 17.51
CA GLU A 161 -4.19 19.55 18.62
C GLU A 161 -5.65 19.37 18.19
N VAL A 162 -6.27 18.28 18.65
CA VAL A 162 -7.72 18.08 18.65
C VAL A 162 -8.24 18.50 20.03
N LEU A 163 -9.09 19.53 20.05
CA LEU A 163 -9.62 20.09 21.29
C LEU A 163 -10.75 19.22 21.83
N VAL A 164 -10.63 18.80 23.08
CA VAL A 164 -11.60 17.95 23.77
C VAL A 164 -12.09 18.63 25.04
N ALA A 165 -13.40 18.62 25.27
CA ALA A 165 -14.04 19.08 26.51
C ALA A 165 -15.18 18.10 26.85
N ASP A 166 -15.26 17.67 28.09
CA ASP A 166 -16.33 16.81 28.63
C ASP A 166 -16.58 15.54 27.78
N GLY A 167 -15.49 14.87 27.31
CA GLY A 167 -15.59 13.66 26.52
C GLY A 167 -16.04 13.86 25.06
N ARG A 168 -16.04 15.11 24.57
CA ARG A 168 -16.46 15.48 23.22
C ARG A 168 -15.41 16.34 22.54
N VAL A 169 -15.24 16.18 21.23
CA VAL A 169 -14.42 17.13 20.46
C VAL A 169 -15.14 18.46 20.30
N SER A 170 -14.39 19.55 20.35
CA SER A 170 -14.89 20.93 20.18
C SER A 170 -14.24 21.66 19.01
N GLY A 171 -13.26 21.06 18.37
CA GLY A 171 -12.54 21.63 17.22
C GLY A 171 -11.09 21.21 17.18
N VAL A 172 -10.29 21.99 16.46
CA VAL A 172 -8.83 21.77 16.33
C VAL A 172 -8.07 23.06 16.53
N ARG A 173 -6.81 22.95 16.99
CA ARG A 173 -5.84 24.04 17.00
C ARG A 173 -4.83 23.85 15.88
N THR A 174 -4.49 24.94 15.21
CA THR A 174 -3.54 24.95 14.08
C THR A 174 -2.28 25.73 14.42
N GLU A 175 -1.20 25.54 13.66
CA GLU A 175 -0.10 26.49 13.63
C GLU A 175 -0.52 27.71 12.78
N PRO A 176 -0.32 28.95 13.25
CA PRO A 176 0.42 29.42 14.43
C PRO A 176 -0.40 29.59 15.71
N GLY A 177 -1.55 28.92 15.87
CA GLY A 177 -2.31 28.94 17.12
C GLY A 177 -3.80 29.29 16.97
N ASP A 178 -4.30 29.38 15.74
CA ASP A 178 -5.71 29.60 15.47
C ASP A 178 -6.55 28.39 15.91
N THR A 179 -7.76 28.68 16.41
CA THR A 179 -8.74 27.64 16.75
C THR A 179 -9.83 27.58 15.70
N VAL A 180 -10.11 26.39 15.21
CA VAL A 180 -11.27 26.11 14.35
C VAL A 180 -12.26 25.29 15.17
N THR A 181 -13.39 25.89 15.53
CA THR A 181 -14.44 25.23 16.30
C THR A 181 -15.30 24.35 15.40
N ALA A 182 -15.49 23.10 15.79
CA ALA A 182 -16.35 22.15 15.10
C ALA A 182 -16.83 21.04 16.06
N PRO A 183 -18.11 20.63 16.01
CA PRO A 183 -18.64 19.54 16.81
C PRO A 183 -18.26 18.15 16.27
N ILE A 184 -17.74 18.07 15.07
CA ILE A 184 -17.30 16.86 14.39
C ILE A 184 -15.89 17.10 13.84
N VAL A 185 -14.97 16.17 14.14
CA VAL A 185 -13.61 16.12 13.60
C VAL A 185 -13.40 14.76 12.97
N VAL A 186 -13.07 14.75 11.67
CA VAL A 186 -12.69 13.53 10.93
C VAL A 186 -11.18 13.59 10.70
N SER A 187 -10.44 12.65 11.27
CA SER A 187 -9.00 12.55 11.08
C SER A 187 -8.67 11.64 9.91
N ALA A 188 -7.94 12.16 8.91
CA ALA A 188 -7.47 11.42 7.75
C ALA A 188 -5.96 11.14 7.78
N ILE A 189 -5.31 11.31 8.94
CA ILE A 189 -3.90 10.94 9.17
C ILE A 189 -3.83 9.58 9.89
N ALA A 190 -2.62 9.08 10.12
CA ALA A 190 -2.42 7.80 10.81
C ALA A 190 -3.16 7.80 12.17
N PRO A 191 -3.88 6.72 12.51
CA PRO A 191 -4.73 6.67 13.71
C PRO A 191 -3.96 6.87 15.03
N ASP A 192 -2.75 6.32 15.13
CA ASP A 192 -1.86 6.48 16.26
C ASP A 192 -1.45 7.95 16.45
N VAL A 193 -1.03 8.63 15.39
CA VAL A 193 -0.69 10.07 15.43
C VAL A 193 -1.87 10.88 15.94
N THR A 194 -3.08 10.58 15.47
CA THR A 194 -4.30 11.25 15.96
C THR A 194 -4.48 11.07 17.46
N LEU A 195 -4.39 9.82 17.95
CA LEU A 195 -4.73 9.48 19.33
C LEU A 195 -3.60 9.73 20.34
N THR A 196 -2.33 9.69 19.88
CA THR A 196 -1.18 9.79 20.78
C THR A 196 -0.46 11.14 20.73
N GLU A 197 -0.59 11.87 19.60
CA GLU A 197 0.12 13.14 19.42
C GLU A 197 -0.80 14.38 19.41
N LEU A 198 -2.04 14.24 18.89
CA LEU A 198 -2.94 15.39 18.72
C LEU A 198 -3.99 15.52 19.82
N ILE A 199 -4.19 14.53 20.68
CA ILE A 199 -5.16 14.56 21.77
C ILE A 199 -4.41 14.62 23.11
N ASP A 200 -4.87 15.50 24.01
CA ASP A 200 -4.34 15.56 25.37
C ASP A 200 -4.39 14.15 26.00
N PRO A 201 -3.25 13.63 26.49
CA PRO A 201 -3.20 12.34 27.17
C PRO A 201 -4.24 12.16 28.28
N ALA A 202 -4.65 13.23 28.95
CA ALA A 202 -5.66 13.17 30.02
C ALA A 202 -7.10 12.96 29.49
N ALA A 203 -7.34 13.22 28.20
CA ALA A 203 -8.66 13.06 27.58
C ALA A 203 -8.96 11.63 27.12
N LEU A 204 -7.97 10.72 27.16
CA LEU A 204 -8.10 9.33 26.72
C LEU A 204 -7.66 8.34 27.80
N PRO A 205 -8.37 7.21 27.96
CA PRO A 205 -7.91 6.09 28.78
C PRO A 205 -6.52 5.60 28.36
N ALA A 206 -5.69 5.21 29.33
CA ALA A 206 -4.31 4.82 29.09
C ALA A 206 -4.19 3.58 28.17
N ASP A 207 -5.09 2.60 28.31
CA ASP A 207 -5.15 1.38 27.53
C ASP A 207 -5.48 1.66 26.05
N ILE A 208 -6.33 2.64 25.78
CA ILE A 208 -6.60 3.11 24.39
C ILE A 208 -5.32 3.68 23.78
N ARG A 209 -4.66 4.61 24.46
CA ARG A 209 -3.42 5.21 23.95
C ARG A 209 -2.31 4.16 23.74
N GLU A 210 -2.16 3.25 24.69
CA GLU A 210 -1.19 2.16 24.62
C GLU A 210 -1.44 1.30 23.36
N ARG A 211 -2.69 0.89 23.10
CA ARG A 211 -3.02 0.09 21.93
C ARG A 211 -2.65 0.78 20.62
N TYR A 212 -2.93 2.08 20.47
CA TYR A 212 -2.57 2.83 19.29
C TYR A 212 -1.06 3.03 19.15
N SER A 213 -0.31 3.17 20.25
CA SER A 213 1.15 3.32 20.21
C SER A 213 1.91 2.09 19.70
N HIS A 214 1.25 0.93 19.62
CA HIS A 214 1.82 -0.32 19.11
C HIS A 214 1.61 -0.54 17.60
N ILE A 215 0.99 0.40 16.89
CA ILE A 215 0.83 0.28 15.42
C ILE A 215 2.20 0.29 14.76
N ASP A 216 2.48 -0.76 13.98
CA ASP A 216 3.75 -0.93 13.26
C ASP A 216 3.74 -0.13 11.96
N HIS A 217 4.72 0.77 11.83
CA HIS A 217 4.90 1.68 10.71
C HIS A 217 6.27 1.53 10.02
N ARG A 218 6.91 0.37 10.13
CA ARG A 218 8.23 0.16 9.51
C ARG A 218 8.12 0.18 7.98
N GLY A 219 8.30 1.37 7.38
CA GLY A 219 8.32 1.54 5.94
C GLY A 219 9.64 1.05 5.32
N SER A 220 9.53 0.49 4.14
CA SER A 220 10.70 0.02 3.37
C SER A 220 10.63 0.42 1.90
N TYR A 221 9.71 1.28 1.56
CA TYR A 221 9.38 1.70 0.20
C TYR A 221 10.29 2.83 -0.28
N LEU A 222 10.80 2.69 -1.50
CA LEU A 222 11.54 3.74 -2.19
C LEU A 222 10.83 4.10 -3.48
N GLN A 223 10.62 5.38 -3.72
CA GLN A 223 10.04 5.91 -4.95
C GLN A 223 11.05 6.79 -5.66
N MET A 224 11.24 6.55 -6.96
CA MET A 224 12.00 7.43 -7.82
C MET A 224 11.11 8.00 -8.93
N HIS A 225 11.38 9.22 -9.32
CA HIS A 225 10.80 9.85 -10.50
C HIS A 225 11.93 10.27 -11.44
N PHE A 226 11.74 10.05 -12.73
CA PHE A 226 12.70 10.33 -13.77
C PHE A 226 12.10 11.20 -14.86
N ALA A 227 12.86 12.19 -15.32
CA ALA A 227 12.71 12.79 -16.64
C ALA A 227 13.71 12.11 -17.57
N LEU A 228 13.23 11.53 -18.65
CA LEU A 228 14.03 10.77 -19.61
C LEU A 228 14.01 11.46 -20.97
N ASP A 229 15.11 11.39 -21.69
CA ASP A 229 15.18 11.87 -23.08
C ASP A 229 14.75 10.81 -24.10
N GLN A 230 14.76 9.53 -23.73
CA GLN A 230 14.26 8.40 -24.51
C GLN A 230 13.74 7.29 -23.58
N THR A 231 12.93 6.39 -24.12
CA THR A 231 12.48 5.21 -23.38
C THR A 231 13.61 4.20 -23.20
N PRO A 232 13.54 3.33 -22.16
CA PRO A 232 14.45 2.20 -22.02
C PRO A 232 14.39 1.30 -23.26
N THR A 233 15.55 0.83 -23.71
CA THR A 233 15.66 -0.18 -24.77
C THR A 233 16.19 -1.46 -24.15
N PHE A 234 15.31 -2.44 -24.02
CA PHE A 234 15.61 -3.74 -23.43
C PHE A 234 16.40 -4.60 -24.40
N ALA A 235 17.49 -5.18 -23.91
CA ALA A 235 18.34 -6.10 -24.66
C ALA A 235 17.81 -7.55 -24.57
N ALA A 236 18.39 -8.43 -25.38
CA ALA A 236 18.08 -9.87 -25.34
C ALA A 236 18.25 -10.45 -23.92
N PRO A 237 17.35 -11.34 -23.49
CA PRO A 237 16.19 -11.87 -24.17
C PRO A 237 14.87 -11.09 -23.95
N TYR A 238 14.94 -9.84 -23.54
CA TYR A 238 13.81 -9.02 -23.08
C TYR A 238 13.27 -8.04 -24.14
N GLU A 239 13.61 -8.21 -25.42
CA GLU A 239 13.24 -7.28 -26.50
C GLU A 239 11.72 -7.10 -26.65
N ALA A 240 10.93 -8.08 -26.25
CA ALA A 240 9.46 -7.98 -26.24
C ALA A 240 8.95 -6.83 -25.35
N LEU A 241 9.74 -6.42 -24.35
CA LEU A 241 9.42 -5.26 -23.49
C LEU A 241 9.62 -3.92 -24.20
N ASN A 242 10.14 -3.89 -25.42
CA ASN A 242 10.27 -2.66 -26.20
C ASN A 242 8.93 -2.22 -26.84
N ASP A 243 7.88 -3.04 -26.76
CA ASP A 243 6.53 -2.61 -27.11
C ASP A 243 6.07 -1.51 -26.11
N PRO A 244 5.66 -0.31 -26.57
CA PRO A 244 5.19 0.77 -25.70
C PRO A 244 4.05 0.35 -24.76
N ALA A 245 3.18 -0.57 -25.17
CA ALA A 245 2.13 -1.09 -24.33
C ALA A 245 2.66 -1.90 -23.14
N MET A 246 3.80 -2.57 -23.31
CA MET A 246 4.47 -3.32 -22.24
C MET A 246 5.27 -2.40 -21.33
N GLN A 247 5.88 -1.34 -21.87
CA GLN A 247 6.70 -0.40 -21.09
C GLN A 247 5.90 0.52 -20.16
N ALA A 248 4.62 0.62 -20.36
CA ALA A 248 3.79 1.49 -19.52
C ALA A 248 3.81 1.11 -18.03
N SER A 249 3.96 -0.18 -17.72
CA SER A 249 4.14 -0.67 -16.36
C SER A 249 4.80 -2.05 -16.40
N MET A 250 6.00 -2.16 -15.88
CA MET A 250 6.83 -3.37 -15.91
C MET A 250 7.30 -3.72 -14.50
N GLY A 251 7.23 -5.01 -14.17
CA GLY A 251 7.82 -5.54 -12.95
C GLY A 251 9.16 -6.22 -13.24
N ILE A 252 10.21 -5.81 -12.54
CA ILE A 252 11.53 -6.45 -12.52
C ILE A 252 11.64 -7.13 -11.17
N PHE A 253 11.07 -8.33 -11.07
CA PHE A 253 10.90 -9.03 -9.81
C PHE A 253 12.05 -9.96 -9.50
N CYS A 254 12.32 -10.11 -8.23
CA CYS A 254 13.19 -11.12 -7.65
C CYS A 254 12.37 -12.35 -7.25
N THR A 255 13.02 -13.49 -7.07
CA THR A 255 12.39 -14.70 -6.53
C THR A 255 11.95 -14.48 -5.07
N PRO A 256 11.01 -15.29 -4.54
CA PRO A 256 10.62 -15.20 -3.12
C PRO A 256 11.80 -15.31 -2.16
N GLU A 257 12.78 -16.15 -2.48
CA GLU A 257 13.97 -16.38 -1.69
C GLU A 257 14.88 -15.13 -1.66
N GLU A 258 15.06 -14.47 -2.81
CA GLU A 258 15.81 -13.22 -2.90
C GLU A 258 15.08 -12.08 -2.17
N VAL A 259 13.74 -12.01 -2.28
CA VAL A 259 12.93 -11.03 -1.53
C VAL A 259 13.02 -11.26 -0.02
N GLN A 260 13.06 -12.53 0.42
CA GLN A 260 13.30 -12.87 1.83
C GLN A 260 14.65 -12.33 2.30
N GLN A 261 15.72 -12.57 1.53
CA GLN A 261 17.06 -12.07 1.85
C GLN A 261 17.11 -10.54 1.89
N GLN A 262 16.46 -9.85 0.95
CA GLN A 262 16.38 -8.40 0.93
C GLN A 262 15.69 -7.84 2.18
N TRP A 263 14.63 -8.50 2.67
CA TRP A 263 13.99 -8.11 3.92
C TRP A 263 14.90 -8.30 5.13
N GLU A 264 15.65 -9.41 5.19
CA GLU A 264 16.60 -9.67 6.25
C GLU A 264 17.74 -8.64 6.26
N ASP A 265 18.22 -8.24 5.09
CA ASP A 265 19.21 -7.17 4.92
C ASP A 265 18.65 -5.82 5.35
N CYS A 266 17.44 -5.48 4.92
CA CYS A 266 16.75 -4.25 5.31
C CYS A 266 16.60 -4.12 6.84
N ARG A 267 16.25 -5.20 7.53
CA ARG A 267 16.19 -5.24 9.01
C ARG A 267 17.53 -4.96 9.70
N ARG A 268 18.63 -5.25 9.03
CA ARG A 268 20.00 -4.97 9.50
C ARG A 268 20.53 -3.60 9.05
N GLY A 269 19.70 -2.79 8.38
CA GLY A 269 20.09 -1.49 7.85
C GLY A 269 20.95 -1.57 6.59
N ILE A 270 20.97 -2.72 5.90
CA ILE A 270 21.73 -2.94 4.67
C ILE A 270 20.85 -2.61 3.47
N VAL A 271 21.38 -1.82 2.54
CA VAL A 271 20.73 -1.51 1.25
C VAL A 271 20.80 -2.76 0.37
N PRO A 272 19.67 -3.24 -0.20
CA PRO A 272 19.66 -4.44 -1.04
C PRO A 272 20.53 -4.24 -2.28
N ALA A 273 21.36 -5.24 -2.58
CA ALA A 273 22.25 -5.20 -3.74
C ALA A 273 21.48 -5.27 -5.07
N ASP A 274 20.40 -6.02 -5.11
CA ASP A 274 19.57 -6.26 -6.30
C ASP A 274 18.08 -6.12 -5.97
N PRO A 275 17.55 -4.88 -5.83
CA PRO A 275 16.18 -4.67 -5.37
C PRO A 275 15.13 -5.16 -6.39
N THR A 276 13.97 -5.52 -5.87
CA THR A 276 12.76 -5.63 -6.70
C THR A 276 12.30 -4.24 -7.11
N VAL A 277 11.98 -4.07 -8.40
CA VAL A 277 11.60 -2.78 -8.99
C VAL A 277 10.33 -2.93 -9.83
N VAL A 278 9.40 -1.99 -9.69
CA VAL A 278 8.31 -1.77 -10.65
C VAL A 278 8.58 -0.45 -11.37
N LEU A 279 8.84 -0.51 -12.67
CA LEU A 279 9.06 0.66 -13.52
C LEU A 279 7.78 1.00 -14.27
N GLN A 280 7.40 2.28 -14.25
CA GLN A 280 6.25 2.81 -14.97
C GLN A 280 6.66 4.01 -15.83
N ILE A 281 6.16 4.06 -17.07
CA ILE A 281 6.39 5.17 -17.98
C ILE A 281 5.03 5.73 -18.43
N PRO A 282 4.34 6.49 -17.57
CA PRO A 282 2.97 6.94 -17.82
C PRO A 282 2.83 7.84 -19.04
N SER A 283 3.88 8.57 -19.44
CA SER A 283 3.87 9.40 -20.65
C SER A 283 3.70 8.62 -21.96
N LEU A 284 3.86 7.30 -21.96
CA LEU A 284 3.53 6.46 -23.12
C LEU A 284 2.02 6.35 -23.37
N HIS A 285 1.19 6.59 -22.35
CA HIS A 285 -0.27 6.57 -22.45
C HIS A 285 -0.89 7.96 -22.32
N ASP A 286 -0.20 8.87 -21.67
CA ASP A 286 -0.62 10.25 -21.47
C ASP A 286 0.54 11.18 -21.84
N PRO A 287 0.64 11.53 -23.13
CA PRO A 287 1.74 12.36 -23.65
C PRO A 287 1.84 13.73 -22.97
N ASP A 288 0.74 14.25 -22.41
CA ASP A 288 0.72 15.56 -21.73
C ASP A 288 1.56 15.58 -20.44
N LEU A 289 2.01 14.40 -19.94
CA LEU A 289 2.88 14.28 -18.77
C LEU A 289 4.37 14.59 -19.04
N ALA A 290 4.77 14.79 -20.29
CA ALA A 290 6.14 15.12 -20.65
C ALA A 290 6.18 16.02 -21.91
N PRO A 291 7.23 16.83 -22.13
CA PRO A 291 7.43 17.51 -23.38
C PRO A 291 7.57 16.53 -24.56
N GLU A 292 7.29 17.01 -25.77
CA GLU A 292 7.44 16.21 -26.99
C GLU A 292 8.84 15.59 -27.08
N GLY A 293 8.89 14.28 -27.37
CA GLY A 293 10.12 13.51 -27.46
C GLY A 293 10.81 13.22 -26.13
N LYS A 294 10.15 13.56 -25.00
CA LYS A 294 10.63 13.24 -23.64
C LYS A 294 9.63 12.34 -22.91
N HIS A 295 10.10 11.73 -21.81
CA HIS A 295 9.29 10.83 -21.05
C HIS A 295 9.36 11.10 -19.56
N ALA A 296 8.21 10.95 -18.88
CA ALA A 296 8.12 10.86 -17.44
C ALA A 296 8.08 9.39 -17.05
N ALA A 297 8.95 8.99 -16.12
CA ALA A 297 8.95 7.64 -15.59
C ALA A 297 9.00 7.67 -14.06
N SER A 298 8.57 6.58 -13.44
CA SER A 298 8.72 6.36 -12.01
C SER A 298 9.11 4.92 -11.73
N ALA A 299 9.92 4.72 -10.70
CA ALA A 299 10.27 3.40 -10.20
C ALA A 299 9.86 3.29 -8.73
N PHE A 300 9.14 2.25 -8.44
CA PHE A 300 8.85 1.79 -7.10
C PHE A 300 9.79 0.64 -6.76
N ALA A 301 10.41 0.68 -5.61
CA ALA A 301 11.30 -0.38 -5.17
C ALA A 301 11.18 -0.60 -3.65
N MET A 302 11.55 -1.75 -3.16
CA MET A 302 11.52 -2.13 -1.75
C MET A 302 12.71 -3.00 -1.40
N TRP A 303 12.86 -3.15 -0.36
CA TRP A 303 13.29 -3.26 1.01
C TRP A 303 14.46 -2.30 1.28
N PHE A 304 14.18 -1.01 1.32
CA PHE A 304 15.18 0.02 1.63
C PHE A 304 15.04 0.43 3.10
N PRO A 305 16.13 0.36 3.89
CA PRO A 305 16.07 0.65 5.31
C PRO A 305 15.98 2.16 5.60
N ILE A 306 15.21 2.53 6.62
CA ILE A 306 15.19 3.91 7.15
C ILE A 306 16.56 4.24 7.77
N GLU A 307 17.01 3.36 8.66
CA GLU A 307 18.26 3.50 9.41
C GLU A 307 19.32 2.52 8.89
N GLY A 308 20.60 2.81 9.15
CA GLY A 308 21.75 1.99 8.75
C GLY A 308 23.06 2.73 8.93
N GLY A 309 24.16 2.08 8.68
CA GLY A 309 25.50 2.66 8.80
C GLY A 309 25.78 3.80 7.82
N GLY A 310 26.63 4.73 8.21
CA GLY A 310 27.09 5.83 7.36
C GLY A 310 26.16 7.05 7.28
N ALA A 311 26.59 8.07 6.55
CA ALA A 311 25.83 9.30 6.39
C ALA A 311 24.60 9.08 5.52
N TYR A 312 23.45 9.60 5.94
CA TYR A 312 22.18 9.44 5.22
C TYR A 312 22.23 9.89 3.75
N GLY A 313 22.92 11.00 3.47
CA GLY A 313 23.05 11.50 2.09
C GLY A 313 23.75 10.50 1.16
N GLN A 314 24.78 9.83 1.63
CA GLN A 314 25.47 8.78 0.88
C GLN A 314 24.58 7.55 0.67
N ARG A 315 23.87 7.10 1.70
CA ARG A 315 22.91 6.00 1.59
C ARG A 315 21.78 6.31 0.61
N LYS A 316 21.26 7.54 0.61
CA LYS A 316 20.24 7.96 -0.34
C LYS A 316 20.72 7.84 -1.79
N VAL A 317 21.97 8.26 -2.07
CA VAL A 317 22.59 8.12 -3.40
C VAL A 317 22.74 6.65 -3.75
N GLU A 318 23.27 5.83 -2.83
CA GLU A 318 23.39 4.39 -3.04
C GLU A 318 22.03 3.74 -3.34
N MET A 319 21.00 4.02 -2.54
CA MET A 319 19.65 3.48 -2.75
C MET A 319 19.12 3.80 -4.15
N GLY A 320 19.26 5.05 -4.60
CA GLY A 320 18.84 5.44 -5.95
C GLY A 320 19.66 4.74 -7.04
N GLN A 321 20.97 4.61 -6.85
CA GLN A 321 21.84 3.94 -7.81
C GLN A 321 21.52 2.45 -7.96
N ARG A 322 21.20 1.73 -6.86
CA ARG A 322 20.77 0.32 -6.95
C ARG A 322 19.56 0.13 -7.85
N VAL A 323 18.60 1.05 -7.82
CA VAL A 323 17.43 1.00 -8.71
C VAL A 323 17.83 1.28 -10.16
N ILE A 324 18.66 2.29 -10.40
CA ILE A 324 19.17 2.62 -11.74
C ILE A 324 19.96 1.45 -12.31
N ASP A 325 20.88 0.87 -11.55
CA ASP A 325 21.70 -0.28 -11.96
C ASP A 325 20.82 -1.49 -12.34
N LYS A 326 19.76 -1.75 -11.54
CA LYS A 326 18.81 -2.85 -11.81
C LYS A 326 18.14 -2.69 -13.17
N ILE A 327 17.67 -1.48 -13.49
CA ILE A 327 17.01 -1.21 -14.76
C ILE A 327 18.03 -1.22 -15.90
N THR A 328 19.19 -0.57 -15.71
CA THR A 328 20.24 -0.45 -16.73
C THR A 328 20.81 -1.79 -17.16
N ARG A 329 20.87 -2.76 -16.26
CA ARG A 329 21.31 -4.15 -16.58
C ARG A 329 20.42 -4.81 -17.63
N LEU A 330 19.14 -4.48 -17.67
CA LEU A 330 18.19 -5.02 -18.65
C LEU A 330 18.01 -4.10 -19.87
N ALA A 331 18.14 -2.79 -19.67
CA ALA A 331 18.01 -1.75 -20.68
C ALA A 331 19.26 -0.85 -20.64
N PRO A 332 20.33 -1.19 -21.39
CA PRO A 332 21.65 -0.54 -21.27
C PRO A 332 21.66 0.96 -21.53
N ASN A 333 20.68 1.50 -22.24
CA ASN A 333 20.56 2.93 -22.49
C ASN A 333 19.90 3.70 -21.33
N PHE A 334 19.35 3.03 -20.31
CA PHE A 334 18.49 3.68 -19.31
C PHE A 334 19.22 4.77 -18.53
N GLU A 335 20.38 4.47 -17.93
CA GLU A 335 21.12 5.45 -17.13
C GLU A 335 21.52 6.68 -17.99
N GLY A 336 21.98 6.45 -19.23
CA GLY A 336 22.34 7.53 -20.16
C GLY A 336 21.14 8.37 -20.65
N SER A 337 19.92 7.86 -20.53
CA SER A 337 18.68 8.57 -20.89
C SER A 337 18.14 9.47 -19.79
N ILE A 338 18.69 9.42 -18.58
CA ILE A 338 18.21 10.20 -17.44
C ILE A 338 18.64 11.65 -17.56
N ILE A 339 17.70 12.55 -17.84
CA ILE A 339 17.90 13.99 -17.78
C ILE A 339 18.00 14.46 -16.32
N ARG A 340 17.09 13.94 -15.48
CA ARG A 340 17.01 14.25 -14.06
C ARG A 340 16.23 13.19 -13.32
N HIS A 341 16.55 12.94 -12.07
CA HIS A 341 15.74 12.10 -11.18
C HIS A 341 15.61 12.66 -9.77
N THR A 342 14.62 12.17 -9.06
CA THR A 342 14.40 12.44 -7.63
C THR A 342 14.17 11.13 -6.92
N THR A 343 14.79 10.95 -5.74
CA THR A 343 14.67 9.75 -4.92
C THR A 343 13.98 10.10 -3.60
N PHE A 344 12.85 9.45 -3.35
CA PHE A 344 12.12 9.49 -2.09
C PHE A 344 12.37 8.18 -1.35
N THR A 345 13.15 8.23 -0.28
CA THR A 345 13.43 7.08 0.58
C THR A 345 12.35 6.95 1.67
N PRO A 346 12.27 5.83 2.42
CA PRO A 346 11.34 5.72 3.55
C PRO A 346 11.46 6.88 4.54
N ARG A 347 12.68 7.39 4.80
CA ARG A 347 12.88 8.56 5.67
C ARG A 347 12.24 9.84 5.12
N HIS A 348 12.23 10.04 3.79
CA HIS A 348 11.53 11.18 3.17
C HIS A 348 10.02 11.08 3.36
N MET A 349 9.45 9.88 3.30
CA MET A 349 8.02 9.70 3.54
C MET A 349 7.64 10.19 4.94
N GLY A 350 8.46 9.88 5.96
CA GLY A 350 8.28 10.41 7.31
C GLY A 350 8.45 11.92 7.40
N THR A 351 9.52 12.47 6.85
CA THR A 351 9.85 13.90 7.05
C THR A 351 9.04 14.85 6.18
N MET A 352 8.66 14.46 4.96
CA MET A 352 7.93 15.33 4.02
C MET A 352 6.42 15.18 4.11
N PHE A 353 5.94 13.96 4.36
CA PHE A 353 4.50 13.66 4.35
C PHE A 353 3.95 13.34 5.75
N GLY A 354 4.80 13.35 6.78
CA GLY A 354 4.39 13.03 8.15
C GLY A 354 3.95 11.56 8.32
N ALA A 355 4.40 10.66 7.41
CA ALA A 355 4.09 9.24 7.49
C ALA A 355 4.96 8.57 8.57
N PRO A 356 4.40 8.08 9.69
CA PRO A 356 5.17 7.45 10.75
C PRO A 356 6.03 6.31 10.20
N GLY A 357 7.29 6.22 10.64
CA GLY A 357 8.22 5.18 10.18
C GLY A 357 8.44 5.09 8.67
N GLY A 358 8.00 6.09 7.87
CA GLY A 358 8.04 6.06 6.42
C GLY A 358 6.98 5.15 5.77
N ASP A 359 5.98 4.75 6.53
CA ASP A 359 4.90 3.87 6.11
C ASP A 359 3.80 4.63 5.36
N TYR A 360 3.58 4.29 4.09
CA TYR A 360 2.51 4.86 3.26
C TYR A 360 1.14 4.18 3.47
N CYS A 361 1.09 3.11 4.26
CA CYS A 361 -0.14 2.37 4.58
C CYS A 361 -0.88 2.90 5.81
N HIS A 362 -0.26 3.79 6.58
CA HIS A 362 -0.73 4.29 7.88
C HIS A 362 -0.98 3.16 8.89
N GLY A 363 -0.16 2.14 8.88
CA GLY A 363 -0.22 0.89 9.63
C GLY A 363 -0.12 -0.30 8.68
N LEU A 364 0.90 -1.13 8.89
CA LEU A 364 1.21 -2.28 8.03
C LEU A 364 0.14 -3.37 8.12
N LEU A 365 0.02 -4.19 7.07
CA LEU A 365 -1.02 -5.23 6.95
C LEU A 365 -0.56 -6.56 7.57
N HIS A 366 -0.12 -6.54 8.82
CA HIS A 366 0.12 -7.78 9.59
C HIS A 366 -1.21 -8.37 10.11
N PRO A 367 -1.27 -9.67 10.43
CA PRO A 367 -2.45 -10.27 11.06
C PRO A 367 -2.87 -9.58 12.37
N ASP A 368 -1.91 -9.03 13.10
CA ASP A 368 -2.11 -8.23 14.31
C ASP A 368 -2.55 -6.78 14.03
N GLN A 369 -2.68 -6.37 12.77
CA GLN A 369 -3.11 -5.04 12.33
C GLN A 369 -4.16 -5.07 11.21
N ILE A 370 -4.85 -6.19 11.00
CA ILE A 370 -5.96 -6.34 10.06
C ILE A 370 -7.20 -6.87 10.77
N GLY A 371 -8.34 -6.91 10.08
CA GLY A 371 -9.61 -7.35 10.63
C GLY A 371 -9.97 -6.57 11.91
N PRO A 372 -10.23 -7.25 13.05
CA PRO A 372 -10.57 -6.58 14.30
C PRO A 372 -9.44 -5.73 14.89
N ASN A 373 -8.21 -5.95 14.42
CA ASN A 373 -7.02 -5.22 14.86
C ASN A 373 -6.68 -4.02 13.97
N ARG A 374 -7.55 -3.67 13.01
CA ARG A 374 -7.48 -2.42 12.25
C ARG A 374 -8.67 -1.54 12.65
N PRO A 375 -8.46 -0.29 13.11
CA PRO A 375 -9.57 0.50 13.65
C PRO A 375 -10.62 0.82 12.57
N GLY A 376 -11.87 0.81 12.95
CA GLY A 376 -12.96 1.42 12.20
C GLY A 376 -13.08 2.92 12.50
N PRO A 377 -14.16 3.59 12.03
CA PRO A 377 -14.35 5.02 12.25
C PRO A 377 -14.37 5.45 13.71
N LYS A 378 -14.83 4.60 14.60
CA LYS A 378 -14.93 4.87 16.06
C LYS A 378 -13.87 4.14 16.88
N GLY A 379 -12.88 3.52 16.24
CA GLY A 379 -11.81 2.78 16.92
C GLY A 379 -11.85 1.28 16.64
N PHE A 380 -11.17 0.51 17.48
CA PHE A 380 -11.09 -0.95 17.34
C PHE A 380 -12.40 -1.64 17.73
N VAL A 381 -12.66 -2.80 17.15
CA VAL A 381 -13.77 -3.67 17.56
C VAL A 381 -13.63 -4.00 19.06
N GLY A 382 -14.70 -3.80 19.80
CA GLY A 382 -14.73 -4.02 21.26
C GLY A 382 -14.01 -2.96 22.11
N GLN A 383 -13.34 -1.98 21.49
CA GLN A 383 -12.65 -0.90 22.20
C GLN A 383 -12.82 0.44 21.44
N PRO A 384 -14.02 1.02 21.42
CA PRO A 384 -14.27 2.29 20.76
C PRO A 384 -13.53 3.44 21.45
N ILE A 385 -13.20 4.47 20.69
CA ILE A 385 -12.66 5.72 21.20
C ILE A 385 -13.78 6.45 21.98
N PRO A 386 -13.59 6.74 23.27
CA PRO A 386 -14.64 7.34 24.11
C PRO A 386 -14.71 8.88 23.95
N LEU A 387 -14.65 9.34 22.71
CA LEU A 387 -14.75 10.76 22.37
C LEU A 387 -15.87 10.97 21.34
N ASP A 388 -16.92 11.67 21.77
CA ASP A 388 -17.99 12.05 20.88
C ASP A 388 -17.51 13.04 19.81
N GLY A 389 -17.97 12.85 18.57
CA GLY A 389 -17.66 13.71 17.44
C GLY A 389 -16.30 13.46 16.78
N LEU A 390 -15.45 12.54 17.31
CA LEU A 390 -14.21 12.12 16.65
C LEU A 390 -14.43 10.90 15.79
N TYR A 391 -13.93 10.96 14.55
CA TYR A 391 -13.97 9.86 13.59
C TYR A 391 -12.63 9.68 12.88
N LEU A 392 -12.24 8.43 12.64
CA LEU A 392 -11.03 8.06 11.92
C LEU A 392 -11.39 7.65 10.49
N GLY A 393 -10.76 8.26 9.49
CA GLY A 393 -11.03 8.04 8.07
C GLY A 393 -9.80 7.89 7.19
N SER A 394 -8.64 7.57 7.78
CA SER A 394 -7.38 7.42 7.04
C SER A 394 -7.20 6.05 6.42
N ALA A 395 -6.17 5.90 5.57
CA ALA A 395 -5.72 4.62 5.05
C ALA A 395 -5.38 3.59 6.16
N GLY A 396 -5.06 4.05 7.38
CA GLY A 396 -4.84 3.22 8.57
C GLY A 396 -6.10 2.57 9.15
N CYS A 397 -7.27 2.88 8.62
CA CYS A 397 -8.54 2.33 9.07
C CYS A 397 -9.04 1.19 8.18
N HIS A 398 -10.05 0.46 8.67
CA HIS A 398 -10.71 -0.64 7.94
C HIS A 398 -11.17 -0.20 6.53
N GLY A 399 -10.89 -1.04 5.55
CA GLY A 399 -11.10 -0.73 4.13
C GLY A 399 -9.91 -0.07 3.44
N GLY A 400 -8.91 0.42 4.18
CA GLY A 400 -7.62 0.91 3.67
C GLY A 400 -6.48 -0.09 3.92
N PRO A 401 -5.30 0.16 3.35
CA PRO A 401 -4.92 1.14 2.31
C PRO A 401 -5.34 0.74 0.89
N GLY A 402 -4.95 1.52 -0.13
CA GLY A 402 -5.07 1.17 -1.55
C GLY A 402 -6.00 2.08 -2.36
N ILE A 403 -6.17 3.34 -1.93
CA ILE A 403 -6.99 4.36 -2.65
C ILE A 403 -8.44 3.86 -2.85
N THR A 404 -8.98 3.18 -1.84
CA THR A 404 -10.33 2.61 -1.89
C THR A 404 -11.43 3.62 -1.59
N PHE A 405 -11.11 4.75 -0.96
CA PHE A 405 -12.03 5.74 -0.36
C PHE A 405 -12.90 5.20 0.77
N ILE A 406 -12.90 3.90 1.03
CA ILE A 406 -13.74 3.24 2.04
C ILE A 406 -13.55 3.83 3.44
N PRO A 407 -12.33 4.05 3.97
CA PRO A 407 -12.19 4.63 5.31
C PRO A 407 -12.82 6.01 5.45
N GLY A 408 -12.65 6.87 4.44
CA GLY A 408 -13.26 8.20 4.43
C GLY A 408 -14.80 8.13 4.34
N TYR A 409 -15.31 7.25 3.49
CA TYR A 409 -16.74 6.98 3.40
C TYR A 409 -17.30 6.47 4.75
N ASN A 410 -16.66 5.49 5.35
CA ASN A 410 -17.08 4.92 6.63
C ASN A 410 -17.11 5.97 7.75
N ALA A 411 -16.10 6.85 7.81
CA ALA A 411 -16.05 7.94 8.77
C ALA A 411 -17.19 8.94 8.59
N ALA A 412 -17.44 9.36 7.34
CA ALA A 412 -18.52 10.29 7.02
C ALA A 412 -19.91 9.67 7.28
N HIS A 413 -20.10 8.41 6.86
CA HIS A 413 -21.35 7.68 7.10
C HIS A 413 -21.64 7.54 8.60
N GLN A 414 -20.65 7.13 9.39
CA GLN A 414 -20.81 7.00 10.85
C GLN A 414 -21.13 8.35 11.49
N ALA A 415 -20.47 9.43 11.07
CA ALA A 415 -20.76 10.77 11.57
C ALA A 415 -22.18 11.23 11.28
N LEU A 416 -22.73 10.87 10.10
CA LEU A 416 -24.13 11.16 9.73
C LEU A 416 -25.11 10.33 10.56
N VAL A 417 -24.85 9.03 10.76
CA VAL A 417 -25.66 8.15 11.60
C VAL A 417 -25.72 8.67 13.02
N ASP A 418 -24.58 9.03 13.62
CA ASP A 418 -24.52 9.56 14.97
C ASP A 418 -25.22 10.95 15.11
N ALA A 419 -25.31 11.70 14.01
CA ALA A 419 -26.05 12.96 13.93
C ALA A 419 -27.56 12.77 13.63
N GLY A 420 -28.05 11.54 13.50
CA GLY A 420 -29.45 11.23 13.18
C GLY A 420 -29.87 11.56 11.75
N ARG A 421 -28.96 11.46 10.82
CA ARG A 421 -29.15 11.80 9.38
C ARG A 421 -28.95 10.60 8.48
#